data_d6a36728092498084c8701447abf7f14
#
_entry.id   d6a36728092498084c8701447abf7f14
#
_cell.length_a   1.000
_cell.length_b   1.000
_cell.length_c   1.000
_cell.angle_alpha   90.00
_cell.angle_beta   90.00
_cell.angle_gamma   90.00
#
_symmetry.space_group_name_H-M   'P 1'
#
loop_
_entity.id
_entity.type
_entity.pdbx_description
1 polymer ?
#
loop_
_entity_poly.entity_id
_entity_poly.type
_entity_poly.pdbx_seq_one_letter_code
_entity_poly.pdbx_strand_id
1 'polypeptide(L)'
;DDSVVISDAGSAYYVCSQATGISGNNRYITSSAQAEMGFTLPACIGAAFAGSPCVIGVTGDGSFQMNIQELQTIKHHQLPIKIFVWNNGGYLSIRTTQKKFFEGREIGTDEDSGVSFPDLARIAHAYDIDYARISDYDSLVPALETIFSVDFPMIIEVMCQKWQEVVPTLQGRKNPDGTISAPPLEDMYPFLSREEFYDNMIVEPVE
;
A
#
# COMPACT_ATOMS: atom_id res chain seq x y z
N ASP A 1 -10.52 4.06 18.44
CA ASP A 1 -10.91 5.43 18.08
C ASP A 1 -9.75 6.46 18.11
N ASP A 2 -8.56 6.07 18.55
CA ASP A 2 -7.35 6.92 18.61
C ASP A 2 -6.20 6.27 17.82
N SER A 3 -6.49 5.62 16.70
CA SER A 3 -5.50 4.92 15.91
C SER A 3 -4.79 5.85 14.91
N VAL A 4 -3.56 5.51 14.60
CA VAL A 4 -2.80 6.14 13.51
C VAL A 4 -2.51 5.08 12.45
N VAL A 5 -3.02 5.30 11.25
CA VAL A 5 -2.72 4.48 10.07
C VAL A 5 -1.61 5.16 9.27
N ILE A 6 -0.59 4.42 8.92
CA ILE A 6 0.58 4.93 8.20
C ILE A 6 0.82 4.06 6.97
N SER A 7 0.99 4.69 5.81
CA SER A 7 1.38 3.98 4.59
C SER A 7 2.47 4.74 3.81
N ASP A 8 3.10 4.08 2.85
CA ASP A 8 4.21 4.67 2.10
C ASP A 8 3.98 4.78 0.60
N ALA A 9 4.08 3.72 -0.16
CA ALA A 9 4.16 3.77 -1.62
C ALA A 9 3.23 2.77 -2.31
N GLY A 10 3.00 2.98 -3.59
CA GLY A 10 2.28 2.05 -4.46
C GLY A 10 0.85 1.76 -4.00
N SER A 11 0.43 0.50 -4.06
CA SER A 11 -0.93 0.08 -3.68
C SER A 11 -1.28 0.44 -2.25
N ALA A 12 -0.33 0.31 -1.31
CA ALA A 12 -0.53 0.68 0.08
C ALA A 12 -0.91 2.15 0.22
N TYR A 13 -0.21 3.05 -0.49
CA TYR A 13 -0.56 4.46 -0.51
C TYR A 13 -1.94 4.72 -1.12
N TYR A 14 -2.18 4.23 -2.33
CA TYR A 14 -3.42 4.53 -3.06
C TYR A 14 -4.67 3.99 -2.34
N VAL A 15 -4.64 2.75 -1.91
CA VAL A 15 -5.80 2.11 -1.28
C VAL A 15 -6.03 2.66 0.14
N CYS A 16 -4.98 2.84 0.93
CA CYS A 16 -5.15 3.43 2.27
C CYS A 16 -5.66 4.87 2.21
N SER A 17 -5.19 5.67 1.24
CA SER A 17 -5.69 7.05 1.05
C SER A 17 -7.18 7.10 0.69
N GLN A 18 -7.68 6.09 -0.06
CA GLN A 18 -9.08 6.00 -0.45
C GLN A 18 -9.98 5.39 0.62
N ALA A 19 -9.46 4.40 1.38
CA ALA A 19 -10.28 3.56 2.24
C ALA A 19 -10.21 3.93 3.73
N THR A 20 -9.19 4.69 4.16
CA THR A 20 -9.07 5.04 5.59
C THR A 20 -10.15 6.04 5.99
N GLY A 21 -11.10 5.57 6.80
CA GLY A 21 -12.11 6.45 7.40
C GLY A 21 -11.50 7.28 8.53
N ILE A 22 -11.63 8.60 8.44
CA ILE A 22 -11.18 9.53 9.48
C ILE A 22 -12.38 9.92 10.35
N SER A 23 -12.33 9.53 11.62
CA SER A 23 -13.37 9.86 12.61
C SER A 23 -12.74 10.03 13.99
N GLY A 24 -13.28 10.91 14.82
CA GLY A 24 -12.73 11.15 16.16
C GLY A 24 -11.30 11.64 16.10
N ASN A 25 -10.39 10.96 16.78
CA ASN A 25 -8.96 11.29 16.84
C ASN A 25 -8.09 10.44 15.90
N ASN A 26 -8.71 9.64 15.02
CA ASN A 26 -7.96 8.83 14.07
C ASN A 26 -7.15 9.72 13.11
N ARG A 27 -5.95 9.25 12.76
CA ARG A 27 -5.08 9.95 11.83
C ARG A 27 -4.62 9.01 10.72
N TYR A 28 -4.48 9.57 9.53
CA TYR A 28 -3.77 8.93 8.43
C TYR A 28 -2.53 9.74 8.09
N ILE A 29 -1.37 9.10 8.06
CA ILE A 29 -0.07 9.73 7.83
C ILE A 29 0.61 9.02 6.64
N THR A 30 1.09 9.79 5.70
CA THR A 30 1.86 9.30 4.56
C THR A 30 2.78 10.41 4.03
N SER A 31 3.82 10.04 3.30
CA SER A 31 4.70 11.00 2.62
C SER A 31 4.13 11.38 1.25
N SER A 32 2.90 11.89 1.22
CA SER A 32 2.04 12.00 0.04
C SER A 32 2.67 12.65 -1.21
N ALA A 33 3.59 13.60 -1.05
CA ALA A 33 4.17 14.31 -2.18
C ALA A 33 5.20 13.48 -2.96
N GLN A 34 5.87 12.54 -2.30
CA GLN A 34 6.96 11.76 -2.88
C GLN A 34 6.69 10.25 -2.85
N ALA A 35 5.84 9.78 -1.93
CA ALA A 35 5.46 8.38 -1.76
C ALA A 35 6.69 7.46 -1.66
N GLU A 36 7.63 7.79 -0.78
CA GLU A 36 8.88 7.07 -0.60
C GLU A 36 8.64 5.67 -0.07
N MET A 37 9.18 4.68 -0.75
CA MET A 37 9.26 3.33 -0.22
C MET A 37 10.11 3.31 1.05
N GLY A 38 9.67 2.53 2.05
CA GLY A 38 10.35 2.41 3.35
C GLY A 38 9.97 3.45 4.39
N PHE A 39 9.09 4.39 4.09
CA PHE A 39 8.63 5.40 5.04
C PHE A 39 7.84 4.79 6.21
N THR A 40 7.09 3.72 5.98
CA THR A 40 6.12 3.18 6.96
C THR A 40 6.78 2.79 8.29
N LEU A 41 7.86 2.01 8.30
CA LEU A 41 8.46 1.53 9.55
C LEU A 41 8.98 2.67 10.44
N PRO A 42 9.84 3.59 9.94
CA PRO A 42 10.29 4.73 10.76
C PRO A 42 9.15 5.63 11.22
N ALA A 43 8.14 5.86 10.37
CA ALA A 43 7.01 6.69 10.74
C ALA A 43 6.12 6.05 11.82
N CYS A 44 5.93 4.72 11.77
CA CYS A 44 5.24 3.97 12.83
C CYS A 44 5.98 4.10 14.17
N ILE A 45 7.31 3.99 14.17
CA ILE A 45 8.13 4.20 15.36
C ILE A 45 7.93 5.60 15.91
N GLY A 46 7.98 6.62 15.05
CA GLY A 46 7.74 8.00 15.44
C GLY A 46 6.35 8.23 16.06
N ALA A 47 5.31 7.64 15.45
CA ALA A 47 3.95 7.72 15.99
C ALA A 47 3.80 7.03 17.35
N ALA A 48 4.41 5.86 17.52
CA ALA A 48 4.40 5.14 18.78
C ALA A 48 5.11 5.93 19.89
N PHE A 49 6.28 6.49 19.62
CA PHE A 49 6.98 7.36 20.58
C PHE A 49 6.26 8.69 20.85
N ALA A 50 5.43 9.17 19.92
CA ALA A 50 4.55 10.30 20.14
C ALA A 50 3.34 9.99 21.04
N GLY A 51 3.21 8.74 21.50
CA GLY A 51 2.15 8.29 22.41
C GLY A 51 0.86 7.85 21.74
N SER A 52 0.89 7.50 20.45
CA SER A 52 -0.28 6.92 19.78
C SER A 52 -0.59 5.54 20.37
N PRO A 53 -1.81 5.31 20.87
CA PRO A 53 -2.15 4.05 21.56
C PRO A 53 -2.28 2.84 20.61
N CYS A 54 -2.54 3.10 19.34
CA CYS A 54 -2.66 2.07 18.30
C CYS A 54 -2.00 2.57 17.01
N VAL A 55 -0.94 1.92 16.57
CA VAL A 55 -0.22 2.27 15.35
C VAL A 55 -0.30 1.12 14.34
N ILE A 56 -0.83 1.44 13.17
CA ILE A 56 -1.04 0.50 12.07
C ILE A 56 -0.19 0.95 10.89
N GLY A 57 0.83 0.18 10.55
CA GLY A 57 1.63 0.39 9.34
C GLY A 57 1.12 -0.48 8.20
N VAL A 58 0.94 0.09 7.02
CA VAL A 58 0.60 -0.65 5.80
C VAL A 58 1.65 -0.37 4.74
N THR A 59 2.32 -1.41 4.26
CA THR A 59 3.43 -1.29 3.32
C THR A 59 3.42 -2.45 2.32
N GLY A 60 4.07 -2.30 1.18
CA GLY A 60 4.27 -3.39 0.23
C GLY A 60 5.49 -4.25 0.59
N ASP A 61 5.54 -5.47 0.03
CA ASP A 61 6.65 -6.42 0.21
C ASP A 61 8.02 -5.84 -0.15
N GLY A 62 8.09 -5.09 -1.24
CA GLY A 62 9.33 -4.41 -1.65
C GLY A 62 9.67 -3.19 -0.80
N SER A 63 8.68 -2.38 -0.45
CA SER A 63 8.87 -1.19 0.38
C SER A 63 9.33 -1.54 1.79
N PHE A 64 8.78 -2.61 2.37
CA PHE A 64 9.17 -3.13 3.67
C PHE A 64 10.67 -3.41 3.79
N GLN A 65 11.33 -3.84 2.70
CA GLN A 65 12.77 -4.13 2.69
C GLN A 65 13.66 -2.90 2.88
N MET A 66 13.16 -1.70 2.54
CA MET A 66 13.99 -0.49 2.51
C MET A 66 14.49 -0.04 3.88
N ASN A 67 13.72 -0.34 4.94
CA ASN A 67 14.05 0.00 6.32
C ASN A 67 13.80 -1.18 7.28
N ILE A 68 14.05 -2.40 6.82
CA ILE A 68 13.80 -3.63 7.59
C ILE A 68 14.56 -3.67 8.92
N GLN A 69 15.72 -3.02 9.03
CA GLN A 69 16.52 -2.93 10.25
C GLN A 69 15.76 -2.25 11.40
N GLU A 70 14.74 -1.44 11.10
CA GLU A 70 13.91 -0.77 12.11
C GLU A 70 13.02 -1.74 12.92
N LEU A 71 12.90 -2.98 12.46
CA LEU A 71 12.27 -4.04 13.24
C LEU A 71 13.01 -4.27 14.58
N GLN A 72 14.33 -4.06 14.61
CA GLN A 72 15.10 -4.15 15.86
C GLN A 72 14.72 -3.03 16.83
N THR A 73 14.46 -1.82 16.35
CA THR A 73 13.98 -0.70 17.17
C THR A 73 12.59 -1.00 17.74
N ILE A 74 11.68 -1.52 16.90
CA ILE A 74 10.34 -1.91 17.30
C ILE A 74 10.38 -3.01 18.38
N LYS A 75 11.19 -4.04 18.16
CA LYS A 75 11.37 -5.15 19.11
C LYS A 75 11.99 -4.68 20.42
N HIS A 76 13.06 -3.90 20.36
CA HIS A 76 13.79 -3.44 21.54
C HIS A 76 12.88 -2.63 22.50
N HIS A 77 12.08 -1.75 21.94
CA HIS A 77 11.16 -0.89 22.71
C HIS A 77 9.78 -1.49 22.93
N GLN A 78 9.51 -2.71 22.44
CA GLN A 78 8.21 -3.38 22.53
C GLN A 78 7.06 -2.49 22.06
N LEU A 79 7.27 -1.77 20.94
CA LEU A 79 6.27 -0.83 20.41
C LEU A 79 5.05 -1.58 19.89
N PRO A 80 3.81 -1.24 20.28
CA PRO A 80 2.60 -1.98 19.91
C PRO A 80 2.16 -1.65 18.47
N ILE A 81 3.06 -1.90 17.51
CA ILE A 81 2.85 -1.60 16.10
C ILE A 81 2.38 -2.84 15.37
N LYS A 82 1.28 -2.71 14.59
CA LYS A 82 0.78 -3.75 13.69
C LYS A 82 1.22 -3.41 12.27
N ILE A 83 2.12 -4.22 11.70
CA ILE A 83 2.73 -3.99 10.39
C ILE A 83 2.07 -4.92 9.38
N PHE A 84 1.17 -4.39 8.56
CA PHE A 84 0.53 -5.12 7.47
C PHE A 84 1.39 -5.00 6.21
N VAL A 85 1.98 -6.11 5.79
CA VAL A 85 2.79 -6.20 4.57
C VAL A 85 1.94 -6.82 3.46
N TRP A 86 1.58 -6.03 2.47
CA TRP A 86 0.85 -6.49 1.30
C TRP A 86 1.81 -7.17 0.33
N ASN A 87 1.73 -8.50 0.30
CA ASN A 87 2.59 -9.33 -0.53
C ASN A 87 1.88 -9.66 -1.84
N ASN A 88 2.29 -8.97 -2.90
CA ASN A 88 1.87 -9.25 -4.28
C ASN A 88 3.03 -9.77 -5.15
N GLY A 89 4.14 -10.18 -4.52
CA GLY A 89 5.33 -10.71 -5.16
C GLY A 89 6.09 -9.68 -5.99
N GLY A 90 6.10 -8.39 -5.58
CA GLY A 90 6.94 -7.41 -6.23
C GLY A 90 6.37 -5.99 -6.38
N TYR A 91 6.94 -5.25 -7.31
CA TYR A 91 6.66 -3.81 -7.53
C TYR A 91 5.51 -3.61 -8.53
N LEU A 92 4.25 -3.73 -8.05
CA LEU A 92 3.05 -3.66 -8.90
C LEU A 92 2.95 -2.36 -9.71
N SER A 93 3.22 -1.21 -9.12
CA SER A 93 3.15 0.08 -9.82
C SER A 93 4.15 0.16 -10.98
N ILE A 94 5.36 -0.38 -10.79
CA ILE A 94 6.38 -0.43 -11.85
C ILE A 94 5.96 -1.43 -12.94
N ARG A 95 5.49 -2.64 -12.57
CA ARG A 95 4.96 -3.61 -13.55
C ARG A 95 3.86 -3.02 -14.41
N THR A 96 2.90 -2.33 -13.78
CA THR A 96 1.80 -1.67 -14.49
C THR A 96 2.32 -0.63 -15.48
N THR A 97 3.28 0.19 -15.07
CA THR A 97 3.94 1.18 -15.95
C THR A 97 4.67 0.51 -17.11
N GLN A 98 5.45 -0.52 -16.82
CA GLN A 98 6.21 -1.24 -17.86
C GLN A 98 5.28 -1.95 -18.85
N LYS A 99 4.21 -2.57 -18.37
CA LYS A 99 3.19 -3.18 -19.22
C LYS A 99 2.51 -2.15 -20.14
N LYS A 100 2.20 -0.99 -19.61
CA LYS A 100 1.44 0.04 -20.32
C LYS A 100 2.28 0.79 -21.37
N PHE A 101 3.49 1.18 -20.98
CA PHE A 101 4.30 2.12 -21.79
C PHE A 101 5.50 1.47 -22.46
N PHE A 102 5.93 0.28 -22.04
CA PHE A 102 7.13 -0.40 -22.50
C PHE A 102 6.84 -1.79 -23.10
N GLU A 103 5.66 -1.96 -23.70
CA GLU A 103 5.27 -3.20 -24.40
C GLU A 103 5.35 -4.47 -23.53
N GLY A 104 5.15 -4.32 -22.22
CA GLY A 104 5.21 -5.43 -21.26
C GLY A 104 6.62 -5.98 -21.01
N ARG A 105 7.66 -5.23 -21.37
CA ARG A 105 9.04 -5.61 -21.05
C ARG A 105 9.34 -5.30 -19.59
N GLU A 106 9.23 -6.32 -18.75
CA GLU A 106 9.41 -6.23 -17.30
C GLU A 106 10.87 -6.44 -16.92
N ILE A 107 11.41 -5.52 -16.10
CA ILE A 107 12.78 -5.58 -15.58
C ILE A 107 12.75 -5.16 -14.10
N GLY A 108 13.27 -6.01 -13.19
CA GLY A 108 13.46 -5.68 -11.79
C GLY A 108 12.17 -5.44 -11.00
N THR A 109 11.08 -6.13 -11.34
CA THR A 109 9.77 -5.93 -10.70
C THR A 109 9.28 -7.12 -9.91
N ASP A 110 9.79 -8.31 -10.18
CA ASP A 110 9.44 -9.57 -9.51
C ASP A 110 10.53 -10.64 -9.75
N GLU A 111 10.29 -11.85 -9.27
CA GLU A 111 11.26 -12.95 -9.37
C GLU A 111 11.62 -13.29 -10.83
N ASP A 112 10.63 -13.30 -11.72
CA ASP A 112 10.84 -13.59 -13.14
C ASP A 112 11.68 -12.50 -13.85
N SER A 113 11.62 -11.28 -13.36
CA SER A 113 12.31 -10.11 -13.92
C SER A 113 13.55 -9.67 -13.14
N GLY A 114 13.97 -10.45 -12.12
CA GLY A 114 15.27 -10.31 -11.45
C GLY A 114 15.22 -9.70 -10.03
N VAL A 115 14.06 -9.67 -9.37
CA VAL A 115 13.92 -9.23 -7.97
C VAL A 115 13.15 -10.27 -7.16
N SER A 116 13.70 -10.68 -6.03
CA SER A 116 13.01 -11.55 -5.07
C SER A 116 12.99 -10.93 -3.68
N PHE A 117 12.03 -11.37 -2.86
CA PHE A 117 11.87 -10.91 -1.49
C PHE A 117 12.04 -12.06 -0.51
N PRO A 118 12.57 -11.81 0.70
CA PRO A 118 12.70 -12.83 1.71
C PRO A 118 11.34 -13.30 2.23
N ASP A 119 11.33 -14.51 2.76
CA ASP A 119 10.20 -15.07 3.50
C ASP A 119 9.94 -14.24 4.77
N LEU A 120 8.76 -13.63 4.88
CA LEU A 120 8.42 -12.71 5.97
C LEU A 120 8.30 -13.45 7.32
N ALA A 121 7.91 -14.71 7.34
CA ALA A 121 7.87 -15.49 8.57
C ALA A 121 9.28 -15.72 9.13
N ARG A 122 10.27 -15.95 8.26
CA ARG A 122 11.68 -16.07 8.67
C ARG A 122 12.24 -14.73 9.15
N ILE A 123 11.86 -13.63 8.52
CA ILE A 123 12.25 -12.29 8.98
C ILE A 123 11.65 -12.00 10.35
N ALA A 124 10.38 -12.23 10.56
CA ALA A 124 9.73 -12.07 11.85
C ALA A 124 10.42 -12.90 12.94
N HIS A 125 10.71 -14.17 12.65
CA HIS A 125 11.44 -15.04 13.56
C HIS A 125 12.86 -14.51 13.86
N ALA A 126 13.58 -14.00 12.87
CA ALA A 126 14.95 -13.48 13.07
C ALA A 126 14.97 -12.25 13.98
N TYR A 127 13.93 -11.43 13.98
CA TYR A 127 13.75 -10.27 14.86
C TYR A 127 12.97 -10.58 16.14
N ASP A 128 12.56 -11.85 16.34
CA ASP A 128 11.72 -12.27 17.46
C ASP A 128 10.45 -11.40 17.60
N ILE A 129 9.77 -11.17 16.47
CA ILE A 129 8.49 -10.48 16.36
C ILE A 129 7.43 -11.48 15.91
N ASP A 130 6.24 -11.40 16.48
CA ASP A 130 5.13 -12.28 16.13
C ASP A 130 4.67 -12.07 14.69
N TYR A 131 4.24 -13.17 14.08
CA TYR A 131 3.84 -13.20 12.68
C TYR A 131 2.46 -13.82 12.50
N ALA A 132 1.69 -13.24 11.61
CA ALA A 132 0.44 -13.80 11.10
C ALA A 132 0.39 -13.69 9.57
N ARG A 133 -0.39 -14.57 8.93
CA ARG A 133 -0.64 -14.55 7.49
C ARG A 133 -2.13 -14.60 7.21
N ILE A 134 -2.59 -13.69 6.35
CA ILE A 134 -3.95 -13.63 5.85
C ILE A 134 -3.90 -13.96 4.35
N SER A 135 -4.48 -15.10 3.97
CA SER A 135 -4.37 -15.63 2.61
C SER A 135 -5.67 -15.55 1.81
N ASP A 136 -6.80 -15.34 2.49
CA ASP A 136 -8.13 -15.33 1.88
C ASP A 136 -9.07 -14.41 2.65
N TYR A 137 -10.22 -14.13 2.06
CA TYR A 137 -11.22 -13.24 2.62
C TYR A 137 -11.91 -13.82 3.87
N ASP A 138 -12.11 -15.14 3.91
CA ASP A 138 -12.84 -15.79 5.00
C ASP A 138 -12.04 -15.75 6.31
N SER A 139 -10.71 -15.79 6.21
CA SER A 139 -9.79 -15.69 7.35
C SER A 139 -9.56 -14.25 7.84
N LEU A 140 -9.97 -13.23 7.07
CA LEU A 140 -9.64 -11.82 7.34
C LEU A 140 -10.19 -11.34 8.69
N VAL A 141 -11.50 -11.45 8.91
CA VAL A 141 -12.15 -10.91 10.12
C VAL A 141 -11.65 -11.63 11.38
N PRO A 142 -11.63 -12.98 11.46
CA PRO A 142 -11.08 -13.68 12.62
C PRO A 142 -9.60 -13.35 12.90
N ALA A 143 -8.79 -13.18 11.84
CA ALA A 143 -7.39 -12.78 11.99
C ALA A 143 -7.27 -11.38 12.60
N LEU A 144 -8.05 -10.39 12.11
CA LEU A 144 -8.03 -9.03 12.64
C LEU A 144 -8.46 -8.98 14.11
N GLU A 145 -9.49 -9.73 14.51
CA GLU A 145 -9.90 -9.83 15.91
C GLU A 145 -8.75 -10.32 16.79
N THR A 146 -8.02 -11.34 16.35
CA THR A 146 -6.86 -11.89 17.06
C THR A 146 -5.70 -10.88 17.10
N ILE A 147 -5.35 -10.25 15.99
CA ILE A 147 -4.25 -9.29 15.85
C ILE A 147 -4.44 -8.08 16.76
N PHE A 148 -5.67 -7.56 16.84
CA PHE A 148 -5.98 -6.39 17.65
C PHE A 148 -6.35 -6.72 19.11
N SER A 149 -6.40 -7.99 19.49
CA SER A 149 -6.57 -8.40 20.89
C SER A 149 -5.29 -8.32 21.73
N VAL A 150 -4.14 -8.06 21.09
CA VAL A 150 -2.82 -8.07 21.74
C VAL A 150 -2.10 -6.74 21.54
N ASP A 151 -1.28 -6.33 22.50
CA ASP A 151 -0.58 -5.02 22.53
C ASP A 151 0.91 -5.10 22.16
N PHE A 152 1.39 -6.25 21.71
CA PHE A 152 2.79 -6.40 21.27
C PHE A 152 2.95 -6.21 19.75
N PRO A 153 4.18 -5.94 19.26
CA PRO A 153 4.43 -5.78 17.84
C PRO A 153 4.15 -7.05 17.05
N MET A 154 3.61 -6.90 15.84
CA MET A 154 3.31 -8.03 14.98
C MET A 154 3.51 -7.67 13.51
N ILE A 155 4.06 -8.62 12.72
CA ILE A 155 4.10 -8.55 11.26
C ILE A 155 2.96 -9.40 10.71
N ILE A 156 2.11 -8.78 9.90
CA ILE A 156 0.95 -9.41 9.27
C ILE A 156 1.15 -9.41 7.75
N GLU A 157 1.42 -10.57 7.19
CA GLU A 157 1.51 -10.75 5.76
C GLU A 157 0.11 -10.93 5.16
N VAL A 158 -0.27 -10.02 4.27
CA VAL A 158 -1.54 -10.09 3.53
C VAL A 158 -1.24 -10.49 2.10
N MET A 159 -1.70 -11.68 1.70
CA MET A 159 -1.51 -12.17 0.35
C MET A 159 -2.40 -11.45 -0.63
N CYS A 160 -1.80 -10.74 -1.58
CA CYS A 160 -2.48 -9.97 -2.60
C CYS A 160 -2.28 -10.58 -3.99
N GLN A 161 -3.19 -10.27 -4.90
CA GLN A 161 -3.03 -10.70 -6.29
C GLN A 161 -1.87 -9.95 -6.96
N LYS A 162 -1.08 -10.68 -7.75
CA LYS A 162 0.08 -10.14 -8.48
C LYS A 162 -0.28 -8.93 -9.36
N TRP A 163 -1.48 -8.91 -9.92
CA TRP A 163 -1.99 -7.90 -10.86
C TRP A 163 -3.27 -7.22 -10.35
N GLN A 164 -3.37 -6.94 -9.05
CA GLN A 164 -4.51 -6.22 -8.51
C GLN A 164 -4.52 -4.79 -9.03
N GLU A 165 -5.50 -4.47 -9.85
CA GLU A 165 -5.70 -3.08 -10.30
C GLU A 165 -6.26 -2.22 -9.16
N VAL A 166 -5.79 -0.98 -9.10
CA VAL A 166 -6.36 0.06 -8.23
C VAL A 166 -7.22 0.95 -9.11
N VAL A 167 -8.51 0.78 -9.04
CA VAL A 167 -9.50 1.54 -9.83
C VAL A 167 -10.64 2.05 -8.94
N PRO A 168 -11.25 3.21 -9.26
CA PRO A 168 -10.85 4.12 -10.33
C PRO A 168 -9.52 4.83 -10.05
N THR A 169 -8.80 5.20 -11.11
CA THR A 169 -7.51 5.88 -10.98
C THR A 169 -7.30 6.93 -12.06
N LEU A 170 -6.62 8.01 -11.71
CA LEU A 170 -6.17 8.99 -12.69
C LEU A 170 -5.05 8.37 -13.54
N GLN A 171 -5.28 8.25 -14.83
CA GLN A 171 -4.37 7.58 -15.74
C GLN A 171 -4.25 8.32 -17.06
N GLY A 172 -3.00 8.57 -17.52
CA GLY A 172 -2.77 9.16 -18.83
C GLY A 172 -3.42 8.33 -19.96
N ARG A 173 -4.04 8.99 -20.91
CA ARG A 173 -4.63 8.41 -22.12
C ARG A 173 -3.64 8.45 -23.27
N LYS A 174 -3.43 7.32 -23.93
CA LYS A 174 -2.63 7.26 -25.15
C LYS A 174 -3.53 7.65 -26.34
N ASN A 175 -3.16 8.70 -27.04
CA ASN A 175 -3.87 9.20 -28.20
C ASN A 175 -3.51 8.38 -29.45
N PRO A 176 -4.33 8.46 -30.54
CA PRO A 176 -4.08 7.74 -31.79
C PRO A 176 -2.74 8.11 -32.47
N ASP A 177 -2.24 9.32 -32.24
CA ASP A 177 -0.95 9.82 -32.75
C ASP A 177 0.26 9.36 -31.92
N GLY A 178 0.02 8.58 -30.84
CA GLY A 178 1.06 8.07 -29.95
C GLY A 178 1.44 9.02 -28.80
N THR A 179 0.90 10.21 -28.76
CA THR A 179 1.07 11.14 -27.61
C THR A 179 0.30 10.66 -26.38
N ILE A 180 0.68 11.16 -25.21
CA ILE A 180 -0.01 10.87 -23.96
C ILE A 180 -0.59 12.19 -23.44
N SER A 181 -1.91 12.22 -23.20
CA SER A 181 -2.59 13.33 -22.55
C SER A 181 -2.98 12.93 -21.11
N ALA A 182 -2.92 13.89 -20.21
CA ALA A 182 -3.48 13.74 -18.86
C ALA A 182 -4.95 14.17 -18.92
N PRO A 183 -5.91 13.27 -18.62
CA PRO A 183 -7.31 13.67 -18.52
C PRO A 183 -7.52 14.54 -17.27
N PRO A 184 -8.63 15.30 -17.20
CA PRO A 184 -9.01 15.99 -15.99
C PRO A 184 -9.33 14.99 -14.85
N LEU A 185 -9.39 15.49 -13.61
CA LEU A 185 -9.54 14.65 -12.40
C LEU A 185 -10.83 13.82 -12.40
N GLU A 186 -11.88 14.30 -13.02
CA GLU A 186 -13.17 13.64 -13.14
C GLU A 186 -13.21 12.52 -14.18
N ASP A 187 -12.25 12.47 -15.12
CA ASP A 187 -12.19 11.46 -16.18
C ASP A 187 -11.20 10.35 -15.86
N MET A 188 -11.55 9.53 -14.88
CA MET A 188 -10.67 8.45 -14.38
C MET A 188 -10.81 7.16 -15.20
N TYR A 189 -9.72 6.36 -15.18
CA TYR A 189 -9.74 4.98 -15.70
C TYR A 189 -10.46 4.03 -14.70
N PRO A 190 -11.29 3.08 -15.19
CA PRO A 190 -11.65 2.82 -16.58
C PRO A 190 -12.52 3.92 -17.19
N PHE A 191 -12.09 4.42 -18.36
CA PHE A 191 -12.76 5.54 -19.01
C PHE A 191 -14.17 5.16 -19.47
N LEU A 192 -15.15 5.98 -19.15
CA LEU A 192 -16.49 5.90 -19.67
C LEU A 192 -16.53 6.23 -21.18
N SER A 193 -17.58 5.82 -21.88
CA SER A 193 -17.86 6.38 -23.20
C SER A 193 -18.00 7.91 -23.09
N ARG A 194 -17.65 8.63 -24.15
CA ARG A 194 -17.75 10.11 -24.09
C ARG A 194 -19.19 10.58 -23.85
N GLU A 195 -20.16 9.90 -24.44
CA GLU A 195 -21.58 10.17 -24.22
C GLU A 195 -21.94 10.04 -22.73
N GLU A 196 -21.64 8.89 -22.12
CA GLU A 196 -21.92 8.63 -20.71
C GLU A 196 -21.14 9.58 -19.78
N PHE A 197 -19.89 9.92 -20.11
CA PHE A 197 -19.09 10.86 -19.34
C PHE A 197 -19.76 12.24 -19.29
N TYR A 198 -20.13 12.80 -20.47
CA TYR A 198 -20.76 14.11 -20.54
C TYR A 198 -22.17 14.14 -19.92
N ASP A 199 -22.95 13.08 -20.05
CA ASP A 199 -24.28 12.97 -19.46
C ASP A 199 -24.26 12.97 -17.92
N ASN A 200 -23.16 12.52 -17.31
CA ASN A 200 -22.98 12.51 -15.86
C ASN A 200 -22.32 13.77 -15.31
N MET A 201 -21.82 14.67 -16.15
CA MET A 201 -21.17 15.89 -15.67
C MET A 201 -22.20 16.91 -15.18
N ILE A 202 -22.00 17.44 -13.97
CA ILE A 202 -22.83 18.52 -13.38
C ILE A 202 -22.33 19.88 -13.84
N VAL A 203 -21.02 19.99 -14.12
CA VAL A 203 -20.35 21.20 -14.64
C VAL A 203 -19.66 20.86 -15.95
N GLU A 204 -19.46 21.84 -16.83
CA GLU A 204 -18.73 21.61 -18.07
C GLU A 204 -17.32 21.10 -17.77
N PRO A 205 -16.89 19.99 -18.40
CA PRO A 205 -15.53 19.50 -18.27
C PRO A 205 -14.50 20.51 -18.77
N VAL A 206 -13.34 20.53 -18.14
CA VAL A 206 -12.19 21.32 -18.63
C VAL A 206 -11.57 20.55 -19.80
N GLU A 207 -11.35 21.21 -20.96
CA GLU A 207 -10.67 20.65 -22.13
C GLU A 207 -9.15 20.55 -21.93
#